data_8ee91243a24b92d2783d902f6df63ef5
#
_entry.id   8ee91243a24b92d2783d902f6df63ef5
#
_cell.length_a   1.000
_cell.length_b   1.000
_cell.length_c   1.000
_cell.angle_alpha   90.00
_cell.angle_beta   90.00
_cell.angle_gamma   90.00
#
_symmetry.space_group_name_H-M   'P 1'
#
loop_
_entity.id
_entity.type
_entity.pdbx_description
1 polymer ?
#
loop_
_entity_poly.entity_id
_entity_poly.type
_entity_poly.pdbx_seq_one_letter_code
_entity_poly.pdbx_strand_id
1 'polypeptide(L)'
;MQVTMQDAERLTLAEMREFVAASDTLSFAGTGRKQIYGLLEGVLRAQNYLALSKKDKGIAGRYLIKISGLSVAQITRLIARWRDQGVIQPRSSPRHRFPRRYTAGDIKLLAETDAAHEGLSAPAVRRILEREHEVYGRTGYERLSSISASHIYNLRRTRAYREHHVHHTKTRASAVHIGERRKPQPCGKPGYLRVDTVHQGDTGSRQGIYHINAVDTVTQWQIVGCCETISEAHLLPVLEAILHQFPFRIRGFHSDNGSEFLNYKVEKLLNKLLVSEFTKSRANRTTDNALVEGKNGAVVRKHIGHEPIGACHAGRMQRFYMADFNYYLNFHRPCGFATIECSDNGKRRRHYRLDDYRRPYEKLLSLDDWESCLKPGISAARLEQQALRMSDTECALRMQQRKRKLLDACRSPR
;
A
#
# COMPACT_ATOMS: atom_id res chain seq x y z
N MET A 1 -0.03 -1.87 42.41
CA MET A 1 0.51 -2.52 43.63
C MET A 1 0.11 -4.00 43.57
N GLN A 2 1.07 -4.91 43.55
CA GLN A 2 0.81 -6.35 43.45
C GLN A 2 0.80 -6.90 44.90
N VAL A 3 -0.34 -7.34 45.40
CA VAL A 3 -0.50 -7.89 46.73
C VAL A 3 -0.51 -9.40 46.60
N THR A 4 0.48 -10.06 47.19
CA THR A 4 0.51 -11.52 47.32
C THR A 4 -0.10 -11.90 48.63
N MET A 5 -1.20 -12.66 48.62
CA MET A 5 -1.83 -13.13 49.86
C MET A 5 -1.14 -14.43 50.32
N GLN A 6 -0.58 -14.39 51.51
CA GLN A 6 -0.13 -15.58 52.22
C GLN A 6 -1.32 -16.15 53.04
N ASP A 7 -1.45 -17.48 53.10
CA ASP A 7 -2.48 -18.18 53.84
C ASP A 7 -3.95 -17.88 53.45
N ALA A 8 -4.18 -17.45 52.20
CA ALA A 8 -5.53 -17.15 51.70
C ALA A 8 -6.52 -18.35 51.78
N GLU A 9 -6.01 -19.55 51.89
CA GLU A 9 -6.78 -20.79 52.05
C GLU A 9 -7.22 -21.08 53.50
N ARG A 10 -6.63 -20.41 54.49
CA ARG A 10 -6.87 -20.68 55.90
C ARG A 10 -7.94 -19.78 56.52
N LEU A 11 -8.44 -18.79 55.81
CA LEU A 11 -9.49 -17.89 56.34
C LEU A 11 -10.78 -18.63 56.63
N THR A 12 -11.41 -18.33 57.76
CA THR A 12 -12.75 -18.80 58.12
C THR A 12 -13.81 -18.12 57.24
N LEU A 13 -15.02 -18.65 57.15
CA LEU A 13 -16.13 -18.05 56.40
C LEU A 13 -16.49 -16.64 56.88
N ALA A 14 -16.34 -16.36 58.21
CA ALA A 14 -16.54 -15.02 58.77
C ALA A 14 -15.48 -14.04 58.23
N GLU A 15 -14.21 -14.41 58.31
CA GLU A 15 -13.08 -13.61 57.79
C GLU A 15 -13.15 -13.41 56.28
N MET A 16 -13.57 -14.43 55.52
CA MET A 16 -13.80 -14.28 54.07
C MET A 16 -14.89 -13.24 53.79
N ARG A 17 -15.94 -13.20 54.57
CA ARG A 17 -17.02 -12.23 54.43
C ARG A 17 -16.54 -10.81 54.70
N GLU A 18 -15.78 -10.62 55.81
CA GLU A 18 -15.20 -9.34 56.16
C GLU A 18 -14.17 -8.88 55.14
N PHE A 19 -13.31 -9.78 54.66
CA PHE A 19 -12.35 -9.49 53.61
C PHE A 19 -13.02 -9.00 52.35
N VAL A 20 -14.08 -9.67 51.87
CA VAL A 20 -14.80 -9.24 50.67
C VAL A 20 -15.42 -7.85 50.85
N ALA A 21 -15.98 -7.57 52.06
CA ALA A 21 -16.58 -6.27 52.37
C ALA A 21 -15.52 -5.14 52.45
N ALA A 22 -14.39 -5.41 53.14
CA ALA A 22 -13.31 -4.44 53.32
C ALA A 22 -12.50 -4.16 52.03
N SER A 23 -12.49 -5.10 51.07
CA SER A 23 -11.66 -5.00 49.86
C SER A 23 -12.41 -4.55 48.59
N ASP A 24 -13.57 -3.90 48.74
CA ASP A 24 -14.47 -3.59 47.61
C ASP A 24 -13.79 -2.79 46.45
N THR A 25 -12.87 -1.90 46.79
CA THR A 25 -12.10 -1.10 45.84
C THR A 25 -10.82 -1.76 45.33
N LEU A 26 -10.42 -2.92 45.89
CA LEU A 26 -9.18 -3.61 45.55
C LEU A 26 -9.43 -4.68 44.48
N SER A 27 -8.58 -4.78 43.49
CA SER A 27 -8.58 -5.88 42.51
C SER A 27 -7.34 -6.76 42.72
N PHE A 28 -7.53 -8.06 42.77
CA PHE A 28 -6.45 -9.04 42.87
C PHE A 28 -6.30 -9.77 41.54
N ALA A 29 -5.08 -10.00 41.12
CA ALA A 29 -4.77 -10.75 39.90
C ALA A 29 -3.64 -11.74 40.21
N GLY A 30 -3.87 -13.00 39.93
CA GLY A 30 -2.84 -14.04 40.10
C GLY A 30 -1.84 -14.02 38.95
N THR A 31 -0.60 -14.40 39.22
CA THR A 31 0.52 -14.39 38.27
C THR A 31 0.53 -15.57 37.29
N GLY A 32 -0.32 -16.59 37.48
CA GLY A 32 -0.41 -17.72 36.53
C GLY A 32 -1.57 -18.68 36.84
N ARG A 33 -2.14 -19.28 35.78
CA ARG A 33 -3.30 -20.19 35.92
C ARG A 33 -3.08 -21.33 36.88
N LYS A 34 -1.88 -21.91 36.91
CA LYS A 34 -1.57 -23.04 37.80
C LYS A 34 -1.63 -22.63 39.28
N GLN A 35 -1.10 -21.45 39.61
CA GLN A 35 -1.13 -20.91 40.98
C GLN A 35 -2.55 -20.56 41.39
N ILE A 36 -3.32 -19.88 40.53
CA ILE A 36 -4.72 -19.54 40.78
C ILE A 36 -5.54 -20.82 41.05
N TYR A 37 -5.36 -21.87 40.24
CA TYR A 37 -6.12 -23.12 40.39
C TYR A 37 -5.73 -23.87 41.65
N GLY A 38 -4.44 -23.89 42.03
CA GLY A 38 -4.00 -24.42 43.32
C GLY A 38 -4.61 -23.70 44.52
N LEU A 39 -4.63 -22.35 44.46
CA LEU A 39 -5.26 -21.53 45.51
C LEU A 39 -6.77 -21.79 45.59
N LEU A 40 -7.47 -21.90 44.45
CA LEU A 40 -8.91 -22.23 44.47
C LEU A 40 -9.16 -23.60 45.06
N GLU A 41 -8.37 -24.62 44.73
CA GLU A 41 -8.46 -25.94 45.32
C GLU A 41 -8.21 -25.94 46.85
N GLY A 42 -7.15 -25.22 47.27
CA GLY A 42 -6.82 -25.08 48.70
C GLY A 42 -8.00 -24.54 49.52
N VAL A 43 -8.59 -23.44 49.05
CA VAL A 43 -9.76 -22.84 49.68
C VAL A 43 -10.97 -23.80 49.68
N LEU A 44 -11.28 -24.46 48.56
CA LEU A 44 -12.41 -25.38 48.46
C LEU A 44 -12.28 -26.58 49.39
N ARG A 45 -11.06 -27.09 49.54
CA ARG A 45 -10.75 -28.19 50.48
C ARG A 45 -10.81 -27.73 51.94
N ALA A 46 -10.13 -26.63 52.29
CA ALA A 46 -10.06 -26.12 53.64
C ALA A 46 -11.47 -25.79 54.22
N GLN A 47 -12.37 -25.29 53.36
CA GLN A 47 -13.73 -24.97 53.74
C GLN A 47 -14.71 -26.16 53.70
N ASN A 48 -14.26 -27.34 53.35
CA ASN A 48 -15.16 -28.48 53.07
C ASN A 48 -16.38 -28.04 52.21
N TYR A 49 -16.10 -27.37 51.09
CA TYR A 49 -17.11 -26.64 50.31
C TYR A 49 -18.35 -27.45 49.94
N LEU A 50 -18.23 -28.77 49.77
CA LEU A 50 -19.37 -29.63 49.42
C LEU A 50 -20.41 -29.68 50.51
N ALA A 51 -19.99 -29.66 51.79
CA ALA A 51 -20.85 -29.72 52.96
C ALA A 51 -21.46 -28.36 53.36
N LEU A 52 -21.02 -27.25 52.80
CA LEU A 52 -21.49 -25.90 53.12
C LEU A 52 -22.97 -25.70 52.76
N SER A 53 -23.65 -24.83 53.50
CA SER A 53 -24.98 -24.34 53.18
C SER A 53 -24.95 -23.50 51.87
N LYS A 54 -26.11 -23.32 51.24
CA LYS A 54 -26.22 -22.46 50.04
C LYS A 54 -25.72 -21.02 50.28
N LYS A 55 -25.96 -20.48 51.49
CA LYS A 55 -25.54 -19.14 51.91
C LYS A 55 -24.01 -19.06 52.01
N ASP A 56 -23.40 -20.06 52.65
CA ASP A 56 -21.96 -20.14 52.88
C ASP A 56 -21.17 -20.41 51.57
N LYS A 57 -21.72 -21.26 50.69
CA LYS A 57 -21.22 -21.42 49.32
C LYS A 57 -21.18 -20.10 48.55
N GLY A 58 -22.17 -19.23 48.77
CA GLY A 58 -22.20 -17.88 48.19
C GLY A 58 -21.10 -16.96 48.73
N ILE A 59 -20.75 -17.09 50.04
CA ILE A 59 -19.65 -16.33 50.66
C ILE A 59 -18.31 -16.80 50.05
N ALA A 60 -18.05 -18.09 50.10
CA ALA A 60 -16.84 -18.69 49.54
C ALA A 60 -16.68 -18.36 48.02
N GLY A 61 -17.78 -18.43 47.26
CA GLY A 61 -17.76 -18.08 45.82
C GLY A 61 -17.36 -16.63 45.56
N ARG A 62 -17.90 -15.67 46.32
CA ARG A 62 -17.51 -14.24 46.19
C ARG A 62 -16.04 -14.02 46.59
N TYR A 63 -15.58 -14.69 47.64
CA TYR A 63 -14.19 -14.66 48.03
C TYR A 63 -13.27 -15.18 46.91
N LEU A 64 -13.57 -16.35 46.33
CA LEU A 64 -12.81 -16.92 45.23
C LEU A 64 -12.78 -16.03 44.01
N ILE A 65 -13.88 -15.37 43.65
CA ILE A 65 -13.92 -14.36 42.55
C ILE A 65 -12.97 -13.23 42.88
N LYS A 66 -13.02 -12.72 44.09
CA LYS A 66 -12.24 -11.57 44.56
C LYS A 66 -10.73 -11.83 44.50
N ILE A 67 -10.25 -12.94 45.07
CA ILE A 67 -8.83 -13.27 45.17
C ILE A 67 -8.22 -13.75 43.85
N SER A 68 -9.03 -14.31 42.94
CA SER A 68 -8.55 -14.84 41.66
C SER A 68 -8.63 -13.86 40.51
N GLY A 69 -9.47 -12.83 40.59
CA GLY A 69 -9.79 -11.93 39.48
C GLY A 69 -10.53 -12.59 38.31
N LEU A 70 -11.02 -13.84 38.51
CA LEU A 70 -11.79 -14.57 37.51
C LEU A 70 -13.28 -14.17 37.55
N SER A 71 -13.94 -14.26 36.39
CA SER A 71 -15.39 -13.98 36.33
C SER A 71 -16.22 -15.02 37.06
N VAL A 72 -17.43 -14.62 37.47
CA VAL A 72 -18.41 -15.51 38.14
C VAL A 72 -18.59 -16.82 37.35
N ALA A 73 -18.78 -16.71 36.04
CA ALA A 73 -18.97 -17.88 35.15
C ALA A 73 -17.75 -18.81 35.10
N GLN A 74 -16.52 -18.25 35.25
CA GLN A 74 -15.30 -19.07 35.34
C GLN A 74 -15.20 -19.80 36.66
N ILE A 75 -15.41 -19.10 37.78
CA ILE A 75 -15.39 -19.72 39.11
C ILE A 75 -16.44 -20.80 39.21
N THR A 76 -17.68 -20.56 38.79
CA THR A 76 -18.75 -21.60 38.80
C THR A 76 -18.34 -22.85 38.01
N ARG A 77 -17.74 -22.69 36.83
CA ARG A 77 -17.24 -23.83 36.04
C ARG A 77 -16.06 -24.55 36.66
N LEU A 78 -15.18 -23.83 37.38
CA LEU A 78 -14.03 -24.42 38.07
C LEU A 78 -14.49 -25.19 39.32
N ILE A 79 -15.44 -24.65 40.09
CA ILE A 79 -16.05 -25.33 41.24
C ILE A 79 -16.78 -26.61 40.79
N ALA A 80 -17.57 -26.54 39.70
CA ALA A 80 -18.24 -27.73 39.17
C ALA A 80 -17.22 -28.81 38.77
N ARG A 81 -16.14 -28.42 38.10
CA ARG A 81 -15.05 -29.34 37.72
C ARG A 81 -14.37 -29.96 38.95
N TRP A 82 -14.07 -29.14 39.95
CA TRP A 82 -13.50 -29.63 41.20
C TRP A 82 -14.42 -30.61 41.91
N ARG A 83 -15.73 -30.31 41.96
CA ARG A 83 -16.75 -31.23 42.55
C ARG A 83 -16.76 -32.57 41.82
N ASP A 84 -16.67 -32.57 40.49
CA ASP A 84 -16.80 -33.76 39.64
C ASP A 84 -15.48 -34.56 39.52
N GLN A 85 -14.32 -33.92 39.61
CA GLN A 85 -13.00 -34.51 39.36
C GLN A 85 -12.04 -34.45 40.56
N GLY A 86 -12.38 -33.74 41.62
CA GLY A 86 -11.53 -33.58 42.83
C GLY A 86 -10.30 -32.64 42.61
N VAL A 87 -10.05 -32.20 41.37
CA VAL A 87 -8.90 -31.37 41.01
C VAL A 87 -9.28 -30.34 39.96
N ILE A 88 -8.56 -29.18 39.96
CA ILE A 88 -8.71 -28.13 38.94
C ILE A 88 -7.42 -28.07 38.08
N GLN A 89 -7.35 -28.88 37.05
CA GLN A 89 -6.20 -28.82 36.12
C GLN A 89 -6.45 -27.88 34.93
N PRO A 90 -5.43 -27.13 34.48
CA PRO A 90 -5.53 -26.39 33.24
C PRO A 90 -5.77 -27.36 32.07
N ARG A 91 -6.87 -27.22 31.34
CA ARG A 91 -7.02 -27.97 30.10
C ARG A 91 -6.01 -27.41 29.10
N SER A 92 -5.05 -28.22 28.72
CA SER A 92 -4.31 -28.00 27.45
C SER A 92 -5.25 -28.39 26.32
N SER A 93 -5.97 -27.42 25.77
CA SER A 93 -6.60 -27.62 24.48
C SER A 93 -5.49 -27.50 23.43
N PRO A 94 -5.17 -28.56 22.68
CA PRO A 94 -4.36 -28.38 21.50
C PRO A 94 -5.16 -27.44 20.57
N ARG A 95 -4.71 -26.19 20.48
CA ARG A 95 -5.27 -25.29 19.48
C ARG A 95 -4.92 -25.89 18.14
N HIS A 96 -5.91 -26.49 17.46
CA HIS A 96 -5.78 -26.86 16.08
C HIS A 96 -5.54 -25.54 15.31
N ARG A 97 -4.28 -25.33 14.92
CA ARG A 97 -3.93 -24.23 14.04
C ARG A 97 -4.55 -24.58 12.69
N PHE A 98 -5.34 -23.68 12.14
CA PHE A 98 -5.79 -23.81 10.77
C PHE A 98 -4.58 -24.02 9.87
N PRO A 99 -4.63 -24.95 8.91
CA PRO A 99 -3.53 -25.17 7.99
C PRO A 99 -3.22 -23.85 7.26
N ARG A 100 -1.95 -23.49 7.19
CA ARG A 100 -1.54 -22.29 6.49
C ARG A 100 -1.72 -22.51 5.00
N ARG A 101 -2.56 -21.70 4.36
CA ARG A 101 -2.78 -21.75 2.91
C ARG A 101 -1.52 -21.39 2.12
N TYR A 102 -0.71 -20.47 2.62
CA TYR A 102 0.51 -19.96 1.98
C TYR A 102 1.73 -20.46 2.74
N THR A 103 2.67 -21.06 2.01
CA THR A 103 3.92 -21.58 2.53
C THR A 103 4.96 -20.47 2.75
N ALA A 104 6.09 -20.81 3.38
CA ALA A 104 7.21 -19.88 3.50
C ALA A 104 7.78 -19.47 2.13
N GLY A 105 7.79 -20.39 1.16
CA GLY A 105 8.18 -20.10 -0.23
C GLY A 105 7.25 -19.10 -0.91
N ASP A 106 5.93 -19.24 -0.73
CA ASP A 106 4.94 -18.28 -1.26
C ASP A 106 5.14 -16.89 -0.66
N ILE A 107 5.42 -16.81 0.66
CA ILE A 107 5.68 -15.52 1.34
C ILE A 107 6.97 -14.87 0.83
N LYS A 108 8.02 -15.66 0.62
CA LYS A 108 9.28 -15.20 0.02
C LYS A 108 9.06 -14.67 -1.40
N LEU A 109 8.36 -15.42 -2.25
CA LEU A 109 8.04 -15.02 -3.62
C LEU A 109 7.18 -13.73 -3.67
N LEU A 110 6.22 -13.60 -2.76
CA LEU A 110 5.46 -12.35 -2.60
C LEU A 110 6.39 -11.18 -2.21
N ALA A 111 7.32 -11.39 -1.30
CA ALA A 111 8.25 -10.35 -0.86
C ALA A 111 9.22 -9.95 -2.01
N GLU A 112 9.70 -10.88 -2.80
CA GLU A 112 10.53 -10.64 -3.98
C GLU A 112 9.76 -9.87 -5.06
N THR A 113 8.50 -10.25 -5.30
CA THR A 113 7.61 -9.53 -6.23
C THR A 113 7.37 -8.10 -5.75
N ASP A 114 7.05 -7.91 -4.47
CA ASP A 114 6.87 -6.58 -3.88
C ASP A 114 8.15 -5.73 -3.97
N ALA A 115 9.31 -6.31 -3.76
CA ALA A 115 10.60 -5.64 -3.89
C ALA A 115 10.88 -5.22 -5.34
N ALA A 116 10.60 -6.09 -6.32
CA ALA A 116 10.79 -5.81 -7.74
C ALA A 116 9.90 -4.64 -8.22
N HIS A 117 8.68 -4.53 -7.71
CA HIS A 117 7.72 -3.49 -8.03
C HIS A 117 7.71 -2.32 -7.03
N GLU A 118 8.67 -2.24 -6.10
CA GLU A 118 8.81 -1.22 -5.07
C GLU A 118 7.55 -1.03 -4.20
N GLY A 119 6.93 -2.13 -3.82
CA GLY A 119 5.82 -2.15 -2.86
C GLY A 119 4.59 -1.41 -3.34
N LEU A 120 3.98 -1.86 -4.41
CA LEU A 120 2.68 -1.39 -4.87
C LEU A 120 1.57 -1.67 -3.84
N SER A 121 0.37 -1.10 -4.05
CA SER A 121 -0.80 -1.46 -3.25
C SER A 121 -1.13 -2.95 -3.39
N ALA A 122 -1.69 -3.57 -2.35
CA ALA A 122 -2.02 -5.00 -2.41
C ALA A 122 -2.96 -5.38 -3.57
N PRO A 123 -3.97 -4.57 -3.96
CA PRO A 123 -4.75 -4.86 -5.16
C PRO A 123 -3.93 -4.85 -6.46
N ALA A 124 -2.97 -3.93 -6.59
CA ALA A 124 -2.10 -3.88 -7.76
C ALA A 124 -1.15 -5.09 -7.83
N VAL A 125 -0.56 -5.47 -6.67
CA VAL A 125 0.29 -6.67 -6.59
C VAL A 125 -0.52 -7.94 -6.86
N ARG A 126 -1.75 -8.04 -6.34
CA ARG A 126 -2.64 -9.16 -6.66
C ARG A 126 -2.79 -9.33 -8.18
N ARG A 127 -3.00 -8.23 -8.92
CA ARG A 127 -3.13 -8.29 -10.38
C ARG A 127 -1.84 -8.79 -11.06
N ILE A 128 -0.69 -8.46 -10.52
CA ILE A 128 0.60 -8.99 -10.99
C ILE A 128 0.70 -10.49 -10.72
N LEU A 129 0.42 -10.93 -9.49
CA LEU A 129 0.49 -12.34 -9.10
C LEU A 129 -0.44 -13.24 -9.95
N GLU A 130 -1.66 -12.74 -10.23
CA GLU A 130 -2.61 -13.38 -11.13
C GLU A 130 -2.03 -13.52 -12.55
N ARG A 131 -1.46 -12.47 -13.10
CA ARG A 131 -0.87 -12.46 -14.45
C ARG A 131 0.39 -13.32 -14.56
N GLU A 132 1.24 -13.34 -13.54
CA GLU A 132 2.44 -14.20 -13.54
C GLU A 132 2.06 -15.69 -13.71
N HIS A 133 0.92 -16.10 -13.16
CA HIS A 133 0.41 -17.46 -13.33
C HIS A 133 -0.41 -17.62 -14.62
N GLU A 134 -1.45 -16.81 -14.82
CA GLU A 134 -2.45 -17.01 -15.88
C GLU A 134 -1.94 -16.63 -17.27
N VAL A 135 -1.14 -15.58 -17.38
CA VAL A 135 -0.66 -15.07 -18.68
C VAL A 135 0.74 -15.60 -19.01
N TYR A 136 1.62 -15.63 -18.01
CA TYR A 136 3.03 -16.02 -18.23
C TYR A 136 3.35 -17.45 -17.81
N GLY A 137 2.35 -18.23 -17.33
CA GLY A 137 2.48 -19.68 -17.05
C GLY A 137 3.45 -20.03 -15.93
N ARG A 138 3.79 -19.10 -15.04
CA ARG A 138 4.75 -19.33 -13.95
C ARG A 138 4.12 -20.14 -12.81
N THR A 139 4.39 -21.42 -12.75
CA THR A 139 3.78 -22.36 -11.76
C THR A 139 4.04 -22.00 -10.31
N GLY A 140 5.16 -21.35 -9.98
CA GLY A 140 5.45 -20.86 -8.62
C GLY A 140 4.42 -19.88 -8.07
N TYR A 141 3.66 -19.20 -8.92
CA TYR A 141 2.62 -18.21 -8.55
C TYR A 141 1.22 -18.81 -8.42
N GLU A 142 1.02 -20.11 -8.69
CA GLU A 142 -0.28 -20.78 -8.67
C GLU A 142 -1.13 -20.45 -7.41
N ARG A 143 -0.55 -20.65 -6.21
CA ARG A 143 -1.25 -20.35 -4.95
C ARG A 143 -1.45 -18.86 -4.71
N LEU A 144 -0.51 -18.04 -5.18
CA LEU A 144 -0.56 -16.59 -5.02
C LEU A 144 -1.52 -15.91 -6.01
N SER A 145 -1.83 -16.51 -7.16
CA SER A 145 -2.73 -15.94 -8.16
C SER A 145 -4.14 -15.68 -7.60
N SER A 146 -4.58 -16.53 -6.67
CA SER A 146 -5.91 -16.43 -6.02
C SER A 146 -5.90 -15.71 -4.66
N ILE A 147 -4.79 -15.05 -4.27
CA ILE A 147 -4.68 -14.37 -2.98
C ILE A 147 -5.57 -13.13 -2.91
N SER A 148 -6.23 -12.88 -1.78
CA SER A 148 -6.96 -11.63 -1.58
C SER A 148 -6.03 -10.47 -1.20
N ALA A 149 -6.41 -9.25 -1.56
CA ALA A 149 -5.66 -8.03 -1.19
C ALA A 149 -5.49 -7.89 0.34
N SER A 150 -6.54 -8.24 1.11
CA SER A 150 -6.48 -8.24 2.58
C SER A 150 -5.45 -9.25 3.11
N HIS A 151 -5.35 -10.42 2.47
CA HIS A 151 -4.38 -11.43 2.87
C HIS A 151 -2.94 -11.00 2.55
N ILE A 152 -2.71 -10.31 1.41
CA ILE A 152 -1.41 -9.69 1.10
C ILE A 152 -0.99 -8.72 2.21
N TYR A 153 -1.90 -7.82 2.65
CA TYR A 153 -1.61 -6.92 3.77
C TYR A 153 -1.30 -7.68 5.08
N ASN A 154 -1.97 -8.81 5.34
CA ASN A 154 -1.68 -9.64 6.51
C ASN A 154 -0.31 -10.31 6.40
N LEU A 155 0.06 -10.86 5.25
CA LEU A 155 1.37 -11.48 5.03
C LEU A 155 2.51 -10.46 5.15
N ARG A 156 2.36 -9.23 4.64
CA ARG A 156 3.34 -8.14 4.77
C ARG A 156 3.67 -7.77 6.22
N ARG A 157 2.78 -8.08 7.17
CA ARG A 157 2.99 -7.85 8.62
C ARG A 157 3.74 -9.00 9.30
N THR A 158 3.88 -10.15 8.65
CA THR A 158 4.52 -11.32 9.23
C THR A 158 6.04 -11.17 9.32
N ARG A 159 6.66 -11.85 10.29
CA ARG A 159 8.12 -11.92 10.41
C ARG A 159 8.75 -12.52 9.15
N ALA A 160 8.22 -13.63 8.66
CA ALA A 160 8.71 -14.30 7.47
C ALA A 160 8.77 -13.42 6.21
N TYR A 161 7.81 -12.49 6.05
CA TYR A 161 7.85 -11.50 4.97
C TYR A 161 8.93 -10.44 5.21
N ARG A 162 9.00 -9.89 6.44
CA ARG A 162 9.95 -8.80 6.78
C ARG A 162 11.42 -9.23 6.74
N GLU A 163 11.70 -10.51 6.87
CA GLU A 163 13.04 -11.08 6.67
C GLU A 163 13.53 -10.97 5.21
N HIS A 164 12.61 -10.84 4.25
CA HIS A 164 12.92 -10.72 2.82
C HIS A 164 12.67 -9.32 2.25
N HIS A 165 11.75 -8.56 2.80
CA HIS A 165 11.41 -7.22 2.33
C HIS A 165 10.71 -6.38 3.39
N VAL A 166 11.09 -5.07 3.49
CA VAL A 166 10.41 -4.08 4.35
C VAL A 166 9.50 -3.22 3.49
N HIS A 167 8.20 -3.35 3.69
CA HIS A 167 7.20 -2.53 2.99
C HIS A 167 6.96 -1.23 3.75
N HIS A 168 7.37 -0.10 3.16
CA HIS A 168 7.13 1.23 3.73
C HIS A 168 5.77 1.78 3.30
N THR A 169 4.90 2.07 4.26
CA THR A 169 3.66 2.83 4.02
C THR A 169 3.93 4.33 4.07
N LYS A 170 3.44 5.08 3.08
CA LYS A 170 3.65 6.55 3.00
C LYS A 170 2.91 7.29 4.12
N THR A 171 3.55 8.33 4.65
CA THR A 171 2.90 9.42 5.40
C THR A 171 2.04 10.28 4.46
N ARG A 172 0.93 10.84 4.98
CA ARG A 172 0.00 11.68 4.22
C ARG A 172 0.67 13.00 3.83
N ALA A 173 0.59 13.37 2.54
CA ALA A 173 1.02 14.67 2.04
C ALA A 173 -0.08 15.72 2.31
N SER A 174 0.35 16.95 2.71
CA SER A 174 -0.51 18.13 2.80
C SER A 174 -0.63 18.81 1.43
N ALA A 175 -1.80 19.34 1.10
CA ALA A 175 -2.12 19.96 -0.17
C ALA A 175 -1.75 21.45 -0.19
N VAL A 176 -1.13 21.93 -1.28
CA VAL A 176 -0.89 23.34 -1.58
C VAL A 176 -1.44 23.69 -2.97
N HIS A 177 -2.02 24.90 -3.10
CA HIS A 177 -2.77 25.36 -4.27
C HIS A 177 -1.94 26.19 -5.24
N ILE A 178 -2.23 26.07 -6.53
CA ILE A 178 -2.26 27.12 -7.57
C ILE A 178 -2.54 26.43 -8.92
N GLY A 179 -3.25 27.04 -9.72
CA GLY A 179 -3.72 27.51 -10.66
C GLY A 179 -4.29 27.57 -11.91
N GLU A 180 -5.04 27.70 -12.79
CA GLU A 180 -5.50 27.65 -14.05
C GLU A 180 -6.64 28.30 -14.62
N ARG A 181 -7.28 28.01 -15.65
CA ARG A 181 -8.54 28.63 -16.08
C ARG A 181 -9.59 27.71 -16.72
N ARG A 182 -9.27 26.49 -17.08
CA ARG A 182 -10.25 25.50 -17.55
C ARG A 182 -9.81 24.07 -17.25
N LYS A 183 -10.69 23.27 -16.68
CA LYS A 183 -10.45 21.83 -16.51
C LYS A 183 -10.55 21.12 -17.87
N PRO A 184 -9.55 20.31 -18.30
CA PRO A 184 -9.66 19.52 -19.51
C PRO A 184 -10.85 18.56 -19.44
N GLN A 185 -11.58 18.43 -20.55
CA GLN A 185 -12.71 17.51 -20.68
C GLN A 185 -12.38 16.45 -21.74
N PRO A 186 -11.71 15.35 -21.37
CA PRO A 186 -11.27 14.33 -22.33
C PRO A 186 -12.44 13.53 -22.93
N CYS A 187 -13.64 13.60 -22.36
CA CYS A 187 -14.83 12.87 -22.83
C CYS A 187 -14.55 11.38 -23.13
N GLY A 188 -13.76 10.72 -22.26
CA GLY A 188 -13.38 9.32 -22.41
C GLY A 188 -12.30 9.03 -23.46
N LYS A 189 -11.82 10.01 -24.22
CA LYS A 189 -10.81 9.83 -25.27
C LYS A 189 -9.38 10.04 -24.75
N PRO A 190 -8.41 9.20 -25.11
CA PRO A 190 -7.01 9.37 -24.71
C PRO A 190 -6.37 10.55 -25.47
N GLY A 191 -5.26 11.05 -24.94
CA GLY A 191 -4.50 12.14 -25.53
C GLY A 191 -4.59 13.48 -24.83
N TYR A 192 -5.27 13.56 -23.69
CA TYR A 192 -5.32 14.75 -22.83
C TYR A 192 -4.31 14.64 -21.70
N LEU A 193 -3.13 15.21 -21.89
CA LEU A 193 -2.01 15.09 -20.97
C LEU A 193 -2.06 16.12 -19.85
N ARG A 194 -1.68 15.69 -18.65
CA ARG A 194 -1.32 16.56 -17.53
C ARG A 194 0.18 16.48 -17.34
N VAL A 195 0.83 17.62 -17.33
CA VAL A 195 2.29 17.71 -17.27
C VAL A 195 2.71 18.55 -16.07
N ASP A 196 3.74 18.06 -15.40
CA ASP A 196 4.31 18.72 -14.22
C ASP A 196 5.81 18.46 -14.14
N THR A 197 6.55 19.32 -13.43
CA THR A 197 7.99 19.17 -13.17
C THR A 197 8.27 18.79 -11.74
N VAL A 198 9.31 18.02 -11.54
CA VAL A 198 9.81 17.63 -10.23
C VAL A 198 11.31 17.94 -10.14
N HIS A 199 11.66 18.95 -9.39
CA HIS A 199 13.05 19.28 -9.11
C HIS A 199 13.67 18.29 -8.12
N GLN A 200 14.84 17.72 -8.44
CA GLN A 200 15.48 16.69 -7.61
C GLN A 200 16.28 17.26 -6.43
N GLY A 201 16.34 18.56 -6.29
CA GLY A 201 17.09 19.25 -5.24
C GLY A 201 18.52 19.60 -5.66
N ASP A 202 19.10 20.60 -4.99
CA ASP A 202 20.44 21.11 -5.26
C ASP A 202 21.41 20.58 -4.20
N THR A 203 22.70 20.49 -4.54
CA THR A 203 23.78 20.12 -3.62
C THR A 203 24.82 21.23 -3.57
N GLY A 204 24.78 22.06 -2.54
CA GLY A 204 25.63 23.24 -2.45
C GLY A 204 25.39 24.19 -3.62
N SER A 205 26.43 24.46 -4.41
CA SER A 205 26.34 25.29 -5.64
C SER A 205 25.95 24.52 -6.90
N ARG A 206 25.76 23.20 -6.82
CA ARG A 206 25.43 22.37 -7.98
C ARG A 206 23.91 22.19 -8.11
N GLN A 207 23.38 22.64 -9.25
CA GLN A 207 21.96 22.47 -9.56
C GLN A 207 21.61 20.99 -9.79
N GLY A 208 20.45 20.57 -9.28
CA GLY A 208 19.91 19.24 -9.49
C GLY A 208 19.12 19.14 -10.81
N ILE A 209 18.87 17.91 -11.23
CA ILE A 209 18.07 17.60 -12.42
C ILE A 209 16.59 17.91 -12.22
N TYR A 210 15.88 18.09 -13.34
CA TYR A 210 14.43 18.22 -13.38
C TYR A 210 13.82 17.03 -14.08
N HIS A 211 12.83 16.41 -13.43
CA HIS A 211 12.00 15.38 -14.05
C HIS A 211 10.75 16.03 -14.61
N ILE A 212 10.40 15.66 -15.83
CA ILE A 212 9.17 16.09 -16.50
C ILE A 212 8.25 14.88 -16.52
N ASN A 213 7.09 15.00 -15.92
CA ASN A 213 6.12 13.92 -15.81
C ASN A 213 4.85 14.26 -16.58
N ALA A 214 4.56 13.49 -17.63
CA ALA A 214 3.38 13.65 -18.46
C ALA A 214 2.47 12.43 -18.30
N VAL A 215 1.19 12.66 -17.97
CA VAL A 215 0.21 11.59 -17.69
C VAL A 215 -1.07 11.82 -18.46
N ASP A 216 -1.49 10.85 -19.26
CA ASP A 216 -2.81 10.89 -19.90
C ASP A 216 -3.94 10.75 -18.88
N THR A 217 -4.95 11.59 -19.00
CA THR A 217 -6.04 11.68 -18.02
C THR A 217 -6.95 10.45 -18.01
N VAL A 218 -7.11 9.79 -19.13
CA VAL A 218 -8.05 8.68 -19.32
C VAL A 218 -7.40 7.32 -19.03
N THR A 219 -6.26 7.08 -19.68
CA THR A 219 -5.57 5.79 -19.57
C THR A 219 -4.55 5.73 -18.44
N GLN A 220 -4.22 6.88 -17.84
CA GLN A 220 -3.08 7.04 -16.93
C GLN A 220 -1.74 6.61 -17.56
N TRP A 221 -1.66 6.55 -18.90
CA TRP A 221 -0.40 6.36 -19.62
C TRP A 221 0.57 7.46 -19.21
N GLN A 222 1.74 7.06 -18.74
CA GLN A 222 2.69 7.97 -18.09
C GLN A 222 4.05 7.91 -18.77
N ILE A 223 4.57 9.07 -19.18
CA ILE A 223 5.91 9.21 -19.71
C ILE A 223 6.67 10.19 -18.83
N VAL A 224 7.81 9.76 -18.33
CA VAL A 224 8.74 10.58 -17.55
C VAL A 224 9.96 10.89 -18.42
N GLY A 225 10.38 12.13 -18.39
CA GLY A 225 11.63 12.61 -18.98
C GLY A 225 12.50 13.34 -17.98
N CYS A 226 13.71 13.70 -18.36
CA CYS A 226 14.66 14.40 -17.52
C CYS A 226 15.48 15.41 -18.33
N CYS A 227 15.63 16.64 -17.79
CA CYS A 227 16.52 17.65 -18.31
C CYS A 227 17.45 18.23 -17.22
N GLU A 228 18.53 18.86 -17.66
CA GLU A 228 19.49 19.50 -16.78
C GLU A 228 18.91 20.73 -16.09
N THR A 229 18.23 21.56 -16.86
CA THR A 229 17.55 22.78 -16.42
C THR A 229 16.22 22.91 -17.14
N ILE A 230 15.32 23.70 -16.57
CA ILE A 230 14.04 24.03 -17.22
C ILE A 230 14.14 25.21 -18.21
N SER A 231 15.35 25.45 -18.71
CA SER A 231 15.53 26.38 -19.81
C SER A 231 14.98 25.77 -21.11
N GLU A 232 14.53 26.62 -21.98
CA GLU A 232 13.91 26.24 -23.23
C GLU A 232 14.77 25.27 -24.08
N ALA A 233 16.07 25.55 -24.18
CA ALA A 233 17.02 24.72 -24.95
C ALA A 233 17.10 23.26 -24.43
N HIS A 234 16.92 23.03 -23.12
CA HIS A 234 16.98 21.73 -22.52
C HIS A 234 15.59 21.07 -22.40
N LEU A 235 14.54 21.87 -22.20
CA LEU A 235 13.18 21.38 -22.01
C LEU A 235 12.55 20.89 -23.33
N LEU A 236 12.68 21.65 -24.43
CA LEU A 236 12.00 21.34 -25.69
C LEU A 236 12.36 19.96 -26.26
N PRO A 237 13.64 19.56 -26.36
CA PRO A 237 14.00 18.24 -26.88
C PRO A 237 13.45 17.10 -26.00
N VAL A 238 13.45 17.29 -24.69
CA VAL A 238 12.91 16.28 -23.74
C VAL A 238 11.40 16.22 -23.87
N LEU A 239 10.71 17.33 -23.96
CA LEU A 239 9.26 17.38 -24.15
C LEU A 239 8.84 16.73 -25.48
N GLU A 240 9.55 17.00 -26.58
CA GLU A 240 9.32 16.34 -27.85
C GLU A 240 9.49 14.81 -27.73
N ALA A 241 10.57 14.34 -27.09
CA ALA A 241 10.80 12.92 -26.86
C ALA A 241 9.69 12.28 -25.99
N ILE A 242 9.21 12.98 -24.97
CA ILE A 242 8.08 12.54 -24.13
C ILE A 242 6.82 12.40 -24.99
N LEU A 243 6.46 13.41 -25.75
CA LEU A 243 5.25 13.43 -26.56
C LEU A 243 5.29 12.34 -27.65
N HIS A 244 6.47 12.04 -28.20
CA HIS A 244 6.64 10.96 -29.18
C HIS A 244 6.40 9.55 -28.57
N GLN A 245 6.67 9.31 -27.31
CA GLN A 245 6.48 8.00 -26.68
C GLN A 245 5.00 7.62 -26.42
N PHE A 246 4.06 8.56 -26.44
CA PHE A 246 2.64 8.21 -26.34
C PHE A 246 2.20 7.49 -27.63
N PRO A 247 1.49 6.35 -27.51
CA PRO A 247 1.06 5.58 -28.68
C PRO A 247 -0.10 6.23 -29.44
N PHE A 248 -0.82 7.14 -28.84
CA PHE A 248 -1.99 7.83 -29.37
C PHE A 248 -1.71 9.31 -29.68
N ARG A 249 -2.56 9.91 -30.49
CA ARG A 249 -2.50 11.32 -30.83
C ARG A 249 -2.73 12.18 -29.60
N ILE A 250 -1.89 13.19 -29.40
CA ILE A 250 -2.05 14.15 -28.31
C ILE A 250 -3.09 15.19 -28.72
N ARG A 251 -4.13 15.34 -27.92
CA ARG A 251 -5.27 16.25 -28.17
C ARG A 251 -5.19 17.49 -27.31
N GLY A 252 -4.77 17.31 -26.04
CA GLY A 252 -4.68 18.40 -25.09
C GLY A 252 -3.43 18.31 -24.23
N PHE A 253 -2.89 19.47 -23.88
CA PHE A 253 -1.75 19.62 -22.98
C PHE A 253 -2.15 20.55 -21.84
N HIS A 254 -2.11 20.05 -20.64
CA HIS A 254 -2.46 20.78 -19.42
C HIS A 254 -1.26 20.81 -18.47
N SER A 255 -0.79 22.01 -18.14
CA SER A 255 0.25 22.24 -17.15
C SER A 255 -0.30 23.03 -15.95
N ASP A 256 0.46 23.05 -14.86
CA ASP A 256 0.25 24.08 -13.85
C ASP A 256 0.71 25.48 -14.40
N ASN A 257 0.64 26.52 -13.55
CA ASN A 257 1.02 27.88 -13.97
C ASN A 257 2.55 28.09 -14.06
N GLY A 258 3.34 27.03 -14.11
CA GLY A 258 4.78 27.13 -14.27
C GLY A 258 5.16 27.88 -15.55
N SER A 259 5.98 28.89 -15.45
CA SER A 259 6.44 29.69 -16.59
C SER A 259 7.24 28.85 -17.60
N GLU A 260 7.78 27.72 -17.18
CA GLU A 260 8.52 26.78 -17.99
C GLU A 260 7.70 26.17 -19.15
N PHE A 261 6.40 25.92 -18.92
CA PHE A 261 5.49 25.37 -19.93
C PHE A 261 4.69 26.46 -20.66
N LEU A 262 4.59 27.65 -20.07
CA LEU A 262 3.76 28.75 -20.57
C LEU A 262 4.61 29.76 -21.35
N ASN A 263 5.33 29.26 -22.38
CA ASN A 263 6.11 30.11 -23.25
C ASN A 263 5.77 29.85 -24.73
N TYR A 264 6.07 30.82 -25.57
CA TYR A 264 5.77 30.82 -27.02
C TYR A 264 6.38 29.61 -27.77
N LYS A 265 7.51 29.07 -27.31
CA LYS A 265 8.18 27.97 -28.04
C LYS A 265 7.59 26.60 -27.66
N VAL A 266 7.15 26.42 -26.42
CA VAL A 266 6.33 25.25 -26.05
C VAL A 266 5.02 25.27 -26.83
N GLU A 267 4.35 26.41 -26.90
CA GLU A 267 3.15 26.56 -27.72
C GLU A 267 3.42 26.23 -29.20
N LYS A 268 4.52 26.71 -29.78
CA LYS A 268 4.92 26.39 -31.14
C LYS A 268 5.22 24.90 -31.36
N LEU A 269 5.85 24.23 -30.36
CA LEU A 269 6.04 22.78 -30.38
C LEU A 269 4.72 22.04 -30.37
N LEU A 270 3.79 22.43 -29.47
CA LEU A 270 2.48 21.81 -29.39
C LEU A 270 1.67 21.98 -30.67
N ASN A 271 1.72 23.17 -31.28
CA ASN A 271 1.08 23.45 -32.58
C ASN A 271 1.69 22.59 -33.69
N LYS A 272 3.04 22.45 -33.75
CA LYS A 272 3.74 21.55 -34.68
C LYS A 272 3.28 20.09 -34.55
N LEU A 273 2.96 19.66 -33.34
CA LEU A 273 2.48 18.31 -33.04
C LEU A 273 0.96 18.19 -33.12
N LEU A 274 0.26 19.21 -33.64
CA LEU A 274 -1.20 19.26 -33.81
C LEU A 274 -1.97 19.05 -32.50
N VAL A 275 -1.47 19.54 -31.38
CA VAL A 275 -2.17 19.55 -30.10
C VAL A 275 -3.23 20.65 -30.13
N SER A 276 -4.49 20.28 -30.05
CA SER A 276 -5.63 21.20 -30.21
C SER A 276 -5.96 22.04 -28.99
N GLU A 277 -5.63 21.56 -27.81
CA GLU A 277 -5.95 22.25 -26.55
C GLU A 277 -4.71 22.44 -25.68
N PHE A 278 -4.38 23.71 -25.41
CA PHE A 278 -3.36 24.07 -24.43
C PHE A 278 -4.06 24.78 -23.25
N THR A 279 -4.08 24.12 -22.10
CA THR A 279 -4.82 24.61 -20.93
C THR A 279 -3.90 24.68 -19.71
N LYS A 280 -4.29 25.49 -18.76
CA LYS A 280 -3.62 25.61 -17.46
C LYS A 280 -4.59 25.41 -16.31
N SER A 281 -4.02 25.03 -15.16
CA SER A 281 -4.73 24.76 -13.92
C SER A 281 -5.43 25.99 -13.32
N ARG A 282 -6.69 26.01 -12.77
CA ARG A 282 -7.49 27.14 -12.24
C ARG A 282 -6.99 27.63 -10.88
N ALA A 283 -7.00 28.92 -10.61
CA ALA A 283 -6.59 29.48 -9.35
C ALA A 283 -7.41 28.86 -8.18
N ASN A 284 -6.74 28.38 -7.15
CA ASN A 284 -7.36 27.79 -5.95
C ASN A 284 -8.15 26.47 -6.19
N ARG A 285 -7.80 25.66 -7.22
CA ARG A 285 -8.40 24.35 -7.51
C ARG A 285 -7.36 23.24 -7.55
N THR A 286 -7.04 22.65 -6.38
CA THR A 286 -6.10 21.51 -6.24
C THR A 286 -6.45 20.28 -7.06
N THR A 287 -7.68 20.12 -7.48
CA THR A 287 -8.13 18.94 -8.22
C THR A 287 -7.72 18.92 -9.68
N ASP A 288 -7.31 20.08 -10.23
CA ASP A 288 -7.04 20.17 -11.67
C ASP A 288 -5.75 19.46 -12.05
N ASN A 289 -4.73 19.42 -11.19
CA ASN A 289 -3.45 18.73 -11.44
C ASN A 289 -3.19 17.51 -10.52
N ALA A 290 -4.15 17.16 -9.66
CA ALA A 290 -4.01 16.10 -8.65
C ALA A 290 -3.58 14.72 -9.20
N LEU A 291 -3.88 14.42 -10.47
CA LEU A 291 -3.47 13.17 -11.08
C LEU A 291 -1.94 13.10 -11.24
N VAL A 292 -1.32 14.10 -11.86
CA VAL A 292 0.13 14.12 -12.10
C VAL A 292 0.90 14.35 -10.81
N GLU A 293 0.41 15.20 -9.90
CA GLU A 293 0.99 15.38 -8.56
C GLU A 293 1.01 14.06 -7.78
N GLY A 294 -0.09 13.30 -7.80
CA GLY A 294 -0.16 11.97 -7.21
C GLY A 294 0.87 11.01 -7.83
N LYS A 295 1.09 11.09 -9.14
CA LYS A 295 2.10 10.30 -9.85
C LYS A 295 3.52 10.77 -9.54
N ASN A 296 3.77 12.06 -9.35
CA ASN A 296 5.09 12.57 -8.90
C ASN A 296 5.53 11.90 -7.61
N GLY A 297 4.66 11.83 -6.62
CA GLY A 297 4.94 11.13 -5.38
C GLY A 297 4.98 9.60 -5.52
N ALA A 298 3.99 9.01 -6.19
CA ALA A 298 3.82 7.55 -6.26
C ALA A 298 4.73 6.86 -7.28
N VAL A 299 5.34 7.61 -8.18
CA VAL A 299 6.19 7.09 -9.24
C VAL A 299 7.57 7.74 -9.17
N VAL A 300 7.71 9.02 -9.49
CA VAL A 300 9.03 9.67 -9.61
C VAL A 300 9.78 9.62 -8.27
N ARG A 301 9.22 10.21 -7.22
CA ARG A 301 9.88 10.26 -5.90
C ARG A 301 10.09 8.87 -5.28
N LYS A 302 9.16 7.95 -5.50
CA LYS A 302 9.26 6.59 -4.97
C LYS A 302 10.41 5.80 -5.60
N HIS A 303 10.62 5.94 -6.91
CA HIS A 303 11.65 5.20 -7.62
C HIS A 303 13.03 5.87 -7.57
N ILE A 304 13.08 7.20 -7.65
CA ILE A 304 14.33 7.95 -7.72
C ILE A 304 14.81 8.42 -6.35
N GLY A 305 13.88 8.58 -5.40
CA GLY A 305 14.17 9.09 -4.07
C GLY A 305 14.11 10.60 -3.98
N HIS A 306 14.64 11.14 -2.88
CA HIS A 306 14.68 12.57 -2.59
C HIS A 306 16.11 13.14 -2.58
N GLU A 307 17.12 12.27 -2.71
CA GLU A 307 18.53 12.69 -2.73
C GLU A 307 18.79 13.55 -3.97
N PRO A 308 19.54 14.65 -3.83
CA PRO A 308 19.92 15.48 -4.96
C PRO A 308 20.73 14.68 -6.00
N ILE A 309 20.43 14.90 -7.28
CA ILE A 309 21.16 14.33 -8.42
C ILE A 309 21.60 15.48 -9.31
N GLY A 310 22.91 15.63 -9.48
CA GLY A 310 23.48 16.74 -10.23
C GLY A 310 23.07 16.78 -11.71
N ALA A 311 22.95 17.99 -12.27
CA ALA A 311 22.50 18.25 -13.65
C ALA A 311 23.28 17.44 -14.71
N CYS A 312 24.58 17.20 -14.51
CA CYS A 312 25.44 16.43 -15.42
C CYS A 312 24.95 14.96 -15.67
N HIS A 313 24.07 14.46 -14.82
CA HIS A 313 23.50 13.12 -14.95
C HIS A 313 22.18 13.07 -15.75
N ALA A 314 21.62 14.23 -16.14
CA ALA A 314 20.33 14.31 -16.82
C ALA A 314 20.25 13.45 -18.09
N GLY A 315 21.27 13.45 -18.94
CA GLY A 315 21.30 12.64 -20.15
C GLY A 315 21.32 11.13 -19.89
N ARG A 316 21.92 10.66 -18.77
CA ARG A 316 21.87 9.25 -18.37
C ARG A 316 20.49 8.91 -17.83
N MET A 317 19.91 9.79 -17.03
CA MET A 317 18.56 9.64 -16.48
C MET A 317 17.50 9.61 -17.59
N GLN A 318 17.63 10.52 -18.57
CA GLN A 318 16.75 10.56 -19.74
C GLN A 318 16.77 9.23 -20.51
N ARG A 319 17.96 8.67 -20.80
CA ARG A 319 18.07 7.37 -21.47
C ARG A 319 17.40 6.25 -20.70
N PHE A 320 17.59 6.19 -19.39
CA PHE A 320 16.93 5.20 -18.52
C PHE A 320 15.40 5.33 -18.58
N TYR A 321 14.88 6.54 -18.51
CA TYR A 321 13.43 6.76 -18.60
C TYR A 321 12.87 6.30 -19.94
N MET A 322 13.52 6.69 -21.05
CA MET A 322 13.04 6.38 -22.40
C MET A 322 13.13 4.88 -22.73
N ALA A 323 14.14 4.17 -22.22
CA ALA A 323 14.39 2.78 -22.58
C ALA A 323 13.72 1.75 -21.68
N ASP A 324 13.64 2.01 -20.36
CA ASP A 324 13.23 0.99 -19.38
C ASP A 324 12.07 1.45 -18.50
N PHE A 325 12.15 2.64 -17.93
CA PHE A 325 11.19 3.06 -16.91
C PHE A 325 9.79 3.30 -17.45
N ASN A 326 9.68 4.05 -18.56
CA ASN A 326 8.39 4.33 -19.20
C ASN A 326 7.74 3.06 -19.74
N TYR A 327 8.53 2.12 -20.26
CA TYR A 327 8.03 0.81 -20.67
C TYR A 327 7.41 0.05 -19.50
N TYR A 328 8.13 -0.05 -18.37
CA TYR A 328 7.61 -0.65 -17.14
C TYR A 328 6.31 0.01 -16.66
N LEU A 329 6.26 1.35 -16.62
CA LEU A 329 5.10 2.09 -16.14
C LEU A 329 3.83 1.79 -16.92
N ASN A 330 3.92 1.64 -18.24
CA ASN A 330 2.76 1.57 -19.10
C ASN A 330 2.32 0.14 -19.43
N PHE A 331 3.25 -0.79 -19.54
CA PHE A 331 2.95 -2.16 -19.93
C PHE A 331 2.93 -3.15 -18.76
N HIS A 332 3.56 -2.84 -17.61
CA HIS A 332 3.79 -3.81 -16.54
C HIS A 332 3.40 -3.35 -15.14
N ARG A 333 3.03 -2.07 -14.96
CA ARG A 333 2.68 -1.51 -13.65
C ARG A 333 1.18 -1.18 -13.56
N PRO A 334 0.38 -1.96 -12.80
CA PRO A 334 -1.03 -1.66 -12.62
C PRO A 334 -1.28 -0.34 -11.88
N CYS A 335 -2.30 0.37 -12.33
CA CYS A 335 -2.82 1.60 -11.73
C CYS A 335 -4.27 1.40 -11.28
N GLY A 336 -4.71 2.11 -10.25
CA GLY A 336 -6.11 2.12 -9.83
C GLY A 336 -6.92 3.13 -10.66
N PHE A 337 -8.03 2.67 -11.24
CA PHE A 337 -9.03 3.48 -11.93
C PHE A 337 -10.28 3.51 -11.08
N ALA A 338 -10.58 4.67 -10.47
CA ALA A 338 -11.70 4.77 -9.56
C ALA A 338 -13.05 4.70 -10.29
N THR A 339 -13.93 3.84 -9.85
CA THR A 339 -15.36 3.90 -10.17
C THR A 339 -16.00 4.99 -9.31
N ILE A 340 -16.74 5.91 -9.93
CA ILE A 340 -17.43 7.00 -9.25
C ILE A 340 -18.89 6.60 -9.05
N GLU A 341 -19.27 6.38 -7.81
CA GLU A 341 -20.67 6.19 -7.42
C GLU A 341 -21.24 7.50 -6.91
N CYS A 342 -22.38 7.90 -7.47
CA CYS A 342 -23.14 9.05 -6.98
C CYS A 342 -24.21 8.51 -6.02
N SER A 343 -24.19 8.97 -4.75
CA SER A 343 -25.28 8.70 -3.82
C SER A 343 -26.47 9.59 -4.14
N ASP A 344 -27.67 9.19 -3.70
CA ASP A 344 -28.92 9.93 -3.89
C ASP A 344 -28.84 11.41 -3.42
N ASN A 345 -27.95 11.70 -2.49
CA ASN A 345 -27.68 13.05 -2.00
C ASN A 345 -26.64 13.83 -2.85
N GLY A 346 -26.34 13.39 -4.07
CA GLY A 346 -25.39 14.05 -4.99
C GLY A 346 -23.91 13.94 -4.59
N LYS A 347 -23.57 13.26 -3.52
CA LYS A 347 -22.17 13.06 -3.10
C LYS A 347 -21.50 12.00 -3.98
N ARG A 348 -20.40 12.37 -4.63
CA ARG A 348 -19.56 11.46 -5.41
C ARG A 348 -18.57 10.77 -4.49
N ARG A 349 -18.60 9.41 -4.46
CA ARG A 349 -17.62 8.56 -3.77
C ARG A 349 -16.77 7.83 -4.80
N ARG A 350 -15.46 7.74 -4.54
CA ARG A 350 -14.52 6.94 -5.36
C ARG A 350 -14.37 5.58 -4.71
N HIS A 351 -14.72 4.55 -5.45
CA HIS A 351 -14.49 3.17 -5.10
C HIS A 351 -13.41 2.58 -5.99
N TYR A 352 -12.63 1.65 -5.45
CA TYR A 352 -11.62 0.90 -6.18
C TYR A 352 -11.93 -0.58 -5.98
N ARG A 353 -12.65 -1.15 -6.92
CA ARG A 353 -12.89 -2.59 -6.99
C ARG A 353 -11.61 -3.27 -7.48
N LEU A 354 -11.55 -4.58 -7.38
CA LEU A 354 -10.38 -5.33 -7.81
C LEU A 354 -10.11 -5.15 -9.31
N ASP A 355 -11.15 -5.22 -10.13
CA ASP A 355 -11.10 -5.04 -11.59
C ASP A 355 -10.76 -3.60 -12.03
N ASP A 356 -10.76 -2.66 -11.08
CA ASP A 356 -10.34 -1.29 -11.31
C ASP A 356 -8.81 -1.13 -11.35
N TYR A 357 -8.05 -2.20 -11.03
CA TYR A 357 -6.58 -2.19 -11.12
C TYR A 357 -6.11 -2.79 -12.44
N ARG A 358 -5.76 -1.91 -13.38
CA ARG A 358 -5.32 -2.27 -14.75
C ARG A 358 -4.02 -1.54 -15.07
N ARG A 359 -3.25 -2.08 -16.02
CA ARG A 359 -2.11 -1.36 -16.62
C ARG A 359 -2.66 -0.25 -17.54
N PRO A 360 -1.93 0.86 -17.73
CA PRO A 360 -2.31 1.88 -18.73
C PRO A 360 -2.62 1.30 -20.11
N TYR A 361 -1.84 0.29 -20.54
CA TYR A 361 -2.10 -0.44 -21.77
C TYR A 361 -3.47 -1.15 -21.77
N GLU A 362 -3.81 -1.91 -20.72
CA GLU A 362 -5.11 -2.57 -20.60
C GLU A 362 -6.27 -1.55 -20.55
N LYS A 363 -6.04 -0.41 -19.92
CA LYS A 363 -7.04 0.66 -19.89
C LYS A 363 -7.23 1.27 -21.28
N LEU A 364 -6.18 1.43 -22.07
CA LEU A 364 -6.29 1.87 -23.47
C LEU A 364 -7.15 0.91 -24.28
N LEU A 365 -6.88 -0.41 -24.20
CA LEU A 365 -7.65 -1.44 -24.90
C LEU A 365 -9.13 -1.47 -24.52
N SER A 366 -9.47 -1.05 -23.30
CA SER A 366 -10.86 -1.04 -22.79
C SER A 366 -11.69 0.17 -23.27
N LEU A 367 -11.14 1.06 -24.06
CA LEU A 367 -11.84 2.24 -24.59
C LEU A 367 -12.50 1.89 -25.93
N ASP A 368 -13.68 2.45 -26.16
CA ASP A 368 -14.34 2.34 -27.45
C ASP A 368 -13.48 3.01 -28.52
N ASP A 369 -13.36 2.36 -29.68
CA ASP A 369 -12.66 2.86 -30.88
C ASP A 369 -11.22 3.36 -30.61
N TRP A 370 -10.52 2.70 -29.64
CA TRP A 370 -9.17 3.10 -29.19
C TRP A 370 -8.12 3.07 -30.32
N GLU A 371 -8.28 2.16 -31.31
CA GLU A 371 -7.33 2.04 -32.42
C GLU A 371 -7.30 3.30 -33.30
N SER A 372 -8.46 3.93 -33.48
CA SER A 372 -8.55 5.20 -34.23
C SER A 372 -7.80 6.35 -33.55
N CYS A 373 -7.55 6.21 -32.23
CA CYS A 373 -6.79 7.19 -31.48
C CYS A 373 -5.27 7.04 -31.67
N LEU A 374 -4.79 5.91 -32.21
CA LEU A 374 -3.35 5.66 -32.34
C LEU A 374 -2.71 6.64 -33.30
N LYS A 375 -1.40 6.86 -33.12
CA LYS A 375 -0.58 7.62 -34.08
C LYS A 375 -0.35 6.81 -35.33
N PRO A 376 -0.13 7.49 -36.48
CA PRO A 376 0.31 6.82 -37.71
C PRO A 376 1.56 5.96 -37.45
N GLY A 377 1.57 4.73 -37.97
CA GLY A 377 2.68 3.78 -37.81
C GLY A 377 2.72 3.00 -36.50
N ILE A 378 1.75 3.21 -35.60
CA ILE A 378 1.55 2.38 -34.41
C ILE A 378 0.32 1.50 -34.62
N SER A 379 0.48 0.18 -34.51
CA SER A 379 -0.60 -0.78 -34.64
C SER A 379 -0.90 -1.49 -33.32
N ALA A 380 -2.12 -2.03 -33.19
CA ALA A 380 -2.53 -2.87 -32.07
C ALA A 380 -1.55 -4.04 -31.84
N ALA A 381 -1.22 -4.76 -32.91
CA ALA A 381 -0.29 -5.90 -32.85
C ALA A 381 1.10 -5.51 -32.31
N ARG A 382 1.62 -4.33 -32.66
CA ARG A 382 2.89 -3.84 -32.15
C ARG A 382 2.83 -3.54 -30.64
N LEU A 383 1.73 -2.98 -30.17
CA LEU A 383 1.53 -2.71 -28.73
C LEU A 383 1.38 -4.02 -27.95
N GLU A 384 0.66 -5.00 -28.48
CA GLU A 384 0.52 -6.33 -27.90
C GLU A 384 1.87 -7.06 -27.80
N GLN A 385 2.65 -7.06 -28.88
CA GLN A 385 4.00 -7.61 -28.89
C GLN A 385 4.88 -6.97 -27.81
N GLN A 386 4.78 -5.66 -27.60
CA GLN A 386 5.48 -4.98 -26.52
C GLN A 386 4.98 -5.43 -25.14
N ALA A 387 3.67 -5.54 -24.95
CA ALA A 387 3.06 -5.91 -23.67
C ALA A 387 3.39 -7.36 -23.24
N LEU A 388 3.62 -8.27 -24.19
CA LEU A 388 3.92 -9.68 -23.96
C LEU A 388 5.40 -10.03 -24.03
N ARG A 389 6.27 -9.08 -24.35
CA ARG A 389 7.71 -9.29 -24.56
C ARG A 389 8.41 -9.92 -23.34
N MET A 390 7.97 -9.60 -22.15
CA MET A 390 8.48 -10.15 -20.88
C MET A 390 7.39 -10.10 -19.82
N SER A 391 7.54 -10.87 -18.74
CA SER A 391 6.59 -10.84 -17.64
C SER A 391 6.68 -9.54 -16.83
N ASP A 392 5.64 -9.25 -16.02
CA ASP A 392 5.57 -8.05 -15.20
C ASP A 392 6.73 -7.98 -14.20
N THR A 393 7.02 -9.12 -13.54
CA THR A 393 8.12 -9.21 -12.55
C THR A 393 9.49 -9.18 -13.23
N GLU A 394 9.67 -9.82 -14.38
CA GLU A 394 10.91 -9.77 -15.15
C GLU A 394 11.24 -8.34 -15.60
N CYS A 395 10.24 -7.63 -16.14
CA CYS A 395 10.39 -6.23 -16.51
C CYS A 395 10.77 -5.36 -15.30
N ALA A 396 10.10 -5.55 -14.16
CA ALA A 396 10.40 -4.85 -12.93
C ALA A 396 11.83 -5.09 -12.45
N LEU A 397 12.29 -6.35 -12.41
CA LEU A 397 13.65 -6.73 -12.00
C LEU A 397 14.71 -6.10 -12.92
N ARG A 398 14.50 -6.16 -14.23
CA ARG A 398 15.39 -5.54 -15.22
C ARG A 398 15.46 -4.03 -15.02
N MET A 399 14.32 -3.37 -14.87
CA MET A 399 14.23 -1.93 -14.59
C MET A 399 14.97 -1.58 -13.30
N GLN A 400 14.79 -2.35 -12.21
CA GLN A 400 15.47 -2.13 -10.94
C GLN A 400 16.99 -2.30 -11.05
N GLN A 401 17.46 -3.31 -11.78
CA GLN A 401 18.90 -3.51 -12.01
C GLN A 401 19.53 -2.32 -12.72
N ARG A 402 18.88 -1.81 -13.78
CA ARG A 402 19.37 -0.66 -14.53
C ARG A 402 19.30 0.63 -13.70
N LYS A 403 18.24 0.80 -12.92
CA LYS A 403 18.09 1.92 -11.99
C LYS A 403 19.22 1.94 -10.94
N ARG A 404 19.53 0.79 -10.32
CA ARG A 404 20.64 0.71 -9.35
C ARG A 404 21.95 1.14 -9.99
N LYS A 405 22.32 0.57 -11.14
CA LYS A 405 23.55 0.96 -11.87
C LYS A 405 23.59 2.45 -12.18
N LEU A 406 22.45 3.04 -12.56
CA LEU A 406 22.36 4.47 -12.82
C LEU A 406 22.58 5.30 -11.55
N LEU A 407 21.88 4.99 -10.46
CA LEU A 407 21.97 5.74 -9.20
C LEU A 407 23.36 5.61 -8.57
N ASP A 408 23.98 4.44 -8.63
CA ASP A 408 25.36 4.23 -8.18
C ASP A 408 26.34 5.09 -8.99
N ALA A 409 26.15 5.16 -10.31
CA ALA A 409 26.95 6.05 -11.16
C ALA A 409 26.69 7.55 -10.94
N CYS A 410 25.54 7.92 -10.37
CA CYS A 410 25.26 9.31 -9.97
C CYS A 410 25.86 9.68 -8.60
N ARG A 411 26.11 8.70 -7.74
CA ARG A 411 26.73 8.90 -6.41
C ARG A 411 28.24 8.91 -6.44
N SER A 412 28.87 8.29 -7.43
CA SER A 412 30.31 8.25 -7.55
C SER A 412 30.85 9.66 -7.84
N PRO A 413 31.74 10.21 -7.02
CA PRO A 413 32.37 11.50 -7.30
C PRO A 413 33.18 11.41 -8.61
N ARG A 414 33.01 12.39 -9.49
CA ARG A 414 33.92 12.63 -10.62
C ARG A 414 35.05 13.51 -10.19
#